data_bde59a730a33d7f13d4aab90832f50dc
#
_entry.id   bde59a730a33d7f13d4aab90832f50dc
#
_cell.length_a   1.000
_cell.length_b   1.000
_cell.length_c   1.000
_cell.angle_alpha   90.00
_cell.angle_beta   90.00
_cell.angle_gamma   90.00
#
_symmetry.space_group_name_H-M   'P 1'
#
loop_
_entity.id
_entity.type
_entity.pdbx_description
1 polymer ?
#
loop_
_entity_poly.entity_id
_entity_poly.type
_entity_poly.pdbx_seq_one_letter_code
_entity_poly.pdbx_strand_id
1 'polypeptide(L)'
;MRLEPKEIPLGNGFYVSESLPVSHQLCQNLFPNYPESDASSITQLFTRLGLKEILTTPGGEVSRGVRVMSGIPYFINGNTLWRLNRLVDSFSNETFTVDNLGTITGTGLVSLADSGTQLGIVVPGTNTAYMYSDSAGLVQITDPEFIPSPATMVNSIVYITGVFIFGADQAIVFESDTNDGLSYDAANFFIYGNAKNNIVGLHEYNEQLFVFSDINCAVYAPTNLNELGALFTKVKGYEFTKGLSSQFAIYDLGESFVMMGQGFNETPKIYQFTGNEFTPISTTSIEQILERYTSEEIKKAFGFNYTFRGETFAVFSMKNNTFKYCMKATKMAGKKVWVEDRSENLANKDRWRVNGLVTAYDRLLCSDSEGGLIGELAEGERTDYGNLIRYDFSLPPISSGTKEIFYRYFLLEVEAGLATGDDELDVEMNYSDDGKVFPDNGWRTRGMGLKGEYQRILRWSNLGRSRTPRTFRFRMTKPGKYVIIRAWVGVDGN
;
A
#
# COMPACT_ATOMS: atom_id res chain seq x y z
N MET A 1 14.59 -15.47 -45.82
CA MET A 1 13.58 -14.53 -45.33
C MET A 1 14.06 -14.00 -43.95
N ARG A 2 14.37 -12.70 -43.81
CA ARG A 2 14.68 -12.13 -42.49
C ARG A 2 13.35 -12.06 -41.76
N LEU A 3 13.20 -12.87 -40.71
CA LEU A 3 12.04 -12.80 -39.82
C LEU A 3 12.16 -11.49 -39.00
N GLU A 4 11.17 -10.63 -39.16
CA GLU A 4 11.06 -9.46 -38.31
C GLU A 4 10.64 -9.91 -36.91
N PRO A 5 11.33 -9.47 -35.85
CA PRO A 5 10.94 -9.80 -34.50
C PRO A 5 9.58 -9.16 -34.18
N LYS A 6 8.67 -9.94 -33.58
CA LYS A 6 7.38 -9.44 -33.14
C LYS A 6 7.54 -8.79 -31.76
N GLU A 7 7.13 -7.54 -31.63
CA GLU A 7 7.09 -6.87 -30.33
C GLU A 7 6.02 -7.49 -29.43
N ILE A 8 6.35 -7.64 -28.16
CA ILE A 8 5.46 -8.18 -27.13
C ILE A 8 5.27 -7.10 -26.08
N PRO A 9 4.01 -6.82 -25.66
CA PRO A 9 3.76 -5.87 -24.60
C PRO A 9 4.42 -6.36 -23.29
N LEU A 10 5.03 -5.45 -22.53
CA LEU A 10 5.67 -5.76 -21.25
C LEU A 10 4.68 -6.21 -20.15
N GLY A 11 3.38 -6.22 -20.44
CA GLY A 11 2.34 -6.47 -19.47
C GLY A 11 1.90 -5.17 -18.77
N ASN A 12 0.79 -5.25 -18.03
CA ASN A 12 0.20 -4.09 -17.38
C ASN A 12 0.09 -4.32 -15.88
N GLY A 13 1.12 -4.92 -15.29
CA GLY A 13 1.15 -5.17 -13.85
C GLY A 13 0.86 -6.62 -13.47
N PHE A 14 0.34 -6.80 -12.25
CA PHE A 14 0.05 -8.10 -11.66
C PHE A 14 -1.34 -8.60 -12.06
N TYR A 15 -1.39 -9.76 -12.70
CA TYR A 15 -2.63 -10.48 -12.98
C TYR A 15 -2.36 -11.99 -13.11
N VAL A 16 -2.59 -12.73 -12.04
CA VAL A 16 -2.47 -14.19 -12.02
C VAL A 16 -3.87 -14.79 -12.05
N SER A 17 -4.25 -15.39 -13.18
CA SER A 17 -5.56 -16.03 -13.33
C SER A 17 -5.62 -17.33 -12.50
N GLU A 18 -6.80 -17.73 -12.08
CA GLU A 18 -7.05 -19.05 -11.49
C GLU A 18 -6.57 -20.16 -12.44
N SER A 19 -6.80 -19.98 -13.73
CA SER A 19 -6.21 -20.81 -14.76
C SER A 19 -4.88 -20.20 -15.24
N LEU A 20 -3.77 -20.65 -14.69
CA LEU A 20 -2.43 -20.13 -14.96
C LEU A 20 -2.05 -20.10 -16.47
N PRO A 21 -2.46 -21.06 -17.31
CA PRO A 21 -2.25 -20.99 -18.77
C PRO A 21 -2.92 -19.78 -19.43
N VAL A 22 -3.99 -19.25 -18.85
CA VAL A 22 -4.69 -18.05 -19.37
C VAL A 22 -3.90 -16.79 -19.10
N SER A 23 -3.37 -16.64 -17.89
CA SER A 23 -2.49 -15.53 -17.54
C SER A 23 -1.72 -15.83 -16.25
N HIS A 24 -0.41 -15.64 -16.32
CA HIS A 24 0.49 -15.66 -15.16
C HIS A 24 1.39 -14.42 -15.23
N GLN A 25 0.76 -13.24 -15.19
CA GLN A 25 1.49 -11.97 -15.23
C GLN A 25 1.89 -11.56 -13.82
N LEU A 26 3.17 -11.67 -13.53
CA LEU A 26 3.79 -11.14 -12.33
C LEU A 26 4.32 -9.73 -12.62
N CYS A 27 4.28 -8.85 -11.64
CA CYS A 27 4.99 -7.58 -11.62
C CYS A 27 5.32 -7.31 -10.15
N GLN A 28 6.51 -7.70 -9.73
CA GLN A 28 6.93 -7.70 -8.34
C GLN A 28 8.11 -6.74 -8.15
N ASN A 29 7.97 -5.81 -7.22
CA ASN A 29 8.94 -4.75 -6.92
C ASN A 29 9.27 -3.84 -8.13
N LEU A 30 8.42 -3.88 -9.14
CA LEU A 30 8.45 -3.07 -10.34
C LEU A 30 7.12 -2.34 -10.49
N PHE A 31 7.10 -1.27 -11.26
CA PHE A 31 5.86 -0.63 -11.65
C PHE A 31 5.91 -0.14 -13.10
N PRO A 32 4.80 -0.21 -13.84
CA PRO A 32 4.74 0.27 -15.21
C PRO A 32 4.64 1.80 -15.24
N ASN A 33 5.46 2.41 -16.08
CA ASN A 33 5.41 3.82 -16.41
C ASN A 33 4.94 4.00 -17.85
N TYR A 34 4.00 4.91 -18.05
CA TYR A 34 3.47 5.29 -19.35
C TYR A 34 3.95 6.69 -19.71
N PRO A 35 4.74 6.87 -20.79
CA PRO A 35 5.12 8.18 -21.26
C PRO A 35 3.92 9.03 -21.63
N GLU A 36 3.98 10.34 -21.38
CA GLU A 36 2.90 11.29 -21.68
C GLU A 36 3.02 11.88 -23.10
N SER A 37 4.12 11.61 -23.79
CA SER A 37 4.42 12.08 -25.15
C SER A 37 4.84 10.93 -26.03
N ASP A 38 5.03 11.21 -27.33
CA ASP A 38 5.57 10.24 -28.28
C ASP A 38 6.91 9.67 -27.78
N ALA A 39 6.92 8.37 -27.52
CA ALA A 39 8.07 7.66 -27.04
C ALA A 39 8.28 6.38 -27.83
N SER A 40 9.49 5.84 -27.78
CA SER A 40 9.84 4.60 -28.48
C SER A 40 9.10 3.37 -27.94
N SER A 41 8.55 3.45 -26.72
CA SER A 41 7.80 2.39 -26.07
C SER A 41 6.52 2.94 -25.41
N ILE A 42 5.45 2.17 -25.48
CA ILE A 42 4.16 2.49 -24.85
C ILE A 42 4.24 2.32 -23.33
N THR A 43 5.00 1.35 -22.85
CA THR A 43 5.10 1.02 -21.41
C THR A 43 6.54 0.66 -21.08
N GLN A 44 7.03 1.13 -19.97
CA GLN A 44 8.33 0.78 -19.42
C GLN A 44 8.11 0.24 -17.99
N LEU A 45 8.97 -0.67 -17.52
CA LEU A 45 8.96 -1.11 -16.13
C LEU A 45 10.13 -0.47 -15.38
N PHE A 46 9.83 0.18 -14.26
CA PHE A 46 10.79 0.78 -13.36
C PHE A 46 10.85 0.01 -12.03
N THR A 47 12.04 -0.03 -11.42
CA THR A 47 12.21 -0.52 -10.06
C THR A 47 11.56 0.42 -9.04
N ARG A 48 10.97 -0.15 -7.98
CA ARG A 48 10.51 0.62 -6.82
C ARG A 48 11.68 1.25 -6.07
N LEU A 49 11.35 2.16 -5.17
CA LEU A 49 12.29 2.70 -4.19
C LEU A 49 12.78 1.61 -3.23
N GLY A 50 14.01 1.70 -2.81
CA GLY A 50 14.56 0.93 -1.69
C GLY A 50 14.29 1.60 -0.35
N LEU A 51 14.60 0.88 0.72
CA LEU A 51 14.45 1.32 2.10
C LEU A 51 15.83 1.64 2.69
N LYS A 52 16.02 2.91 3.06
CA LYS A 52 17.20 3.39 3.76
C LYS A 52 16.90 3.53 5.25
N GLU A 53 17.77 3.01 6.09
CA GLU A 53 17.67 3.22 7.53
C GLU A 53 17.95 4.67 7.90
N ILE A 54 17.11 5.25 8.76
CA ILE A 54 17.33 6.52 9.43
C ILE A 54 17.83 6.26 10.84
N LEU A 55 17.07 5.54 11.65
CA LEU A 55 17.44 5.13 13.00
C LEU A 55 16.55 3.97 13.46
N THR A 56 16.98 3.29 14.52
CA THR A 56 16.19 2.29 15.22
C THR A 56 15.77 2.82 16.59
N THR A 57 14.48 2.76 16.92
CA THR A 57 13.98 3.17 18.24
C THR A 57 14.48 2.21 19.32
N PRO A 58 14.83 2.71 20.52
CA PRO A 58 15.20 1.88 21.64
C PRO A 58 14.13 0.80 21.92
N GLY A 59 14.58 -0.44 22.17
CA GLY A 59 13.69 -1.59 22.36
C GLY A 59 13.42 -2.41 21.12
N GLY A 60 13.57 -1.83 19.92
CA GLY A 60 13.47 -2.56 18.65
C GLY A 60 12.11 -3.19 18.36
N GLU A 61 11.03 -2.68 18.95
CA GLU A 61 9.69 -3.27 18.84
C GLU A 61 8.96 -2.83 17.56
N VAL A 62 8.14 -3.73 17.02
CA VAL A 62 7.38 -3.54 15.78
C VAL A 62 6.45 -2.33 15.83
N SER A 63 6.33 -1.62 14.73
CA SER A 63 5.46 -0.46 14.62
C SER A 63 3.98 -0.84 14.63
N ARG A 64 3.20 -0.06 15.37
CA ARG A 64 1.74 -0.16 15.50
C ARG A 64 0.98 0.97 14.81
N GLY A 65 1.67 2.05 14.44
CA GLY A 65 1.08 3.17 13.75
C GLY A 65 2.05 4.32 13.58
N VAL A 66 1.76 5.19 12.62
CA VAL A 66 2.53 6.40 12.35
C VAL A 66 1.58 7.52 11.94
N ARG A 67 1.82 8.74 12.44
CA ARG A 67 1.04 9.93 12.07
C ARG A 67 1.94 11.16 12.07
N VAL A 68 1.61 12.14 11.23
CA VAL A 68 2.23 13.46 11.25
C VAL A 68 1.27 14.44 11.93
N MET A 69 1.76 15.19 12.89
CA MET A 69 1.05 16.32 13.49
C MET A 69 1.93 17.56 13.37
N SER A 70 1.41 18.63 12.78
CA SER A 70 2.16 19.89 12.53
C SER A 70 3.52 19.72 11.87
N GLY A 71 3.64 18.80 10.90
CA GLY A 71 4.87 18.51 10.17
C GLY A 71 5.87 17.62 10.92
N ILE A 72 5.58 17.23 12.15
CA ILE A 72 6.42 16.35 12.98
C ILE A 72 5.86 14.93 12.94
N PRO A 73 6.67 13.92 12.59
CA PRO A 73 6.21 12.53 12.56
C PRO A 73 6.31 11.86 13.92
N TYR A 74 5.25 11.16 14.28
CA TYR A 74 5.09 10.38 15.51
C TYR A 74 4.94 8.91 15.16
N PHE A 75 5.71 8.05 15.81
CA PHE A 75 5.71 6.60 15.62
C PHE A 75 5.31 5.90 16.91
N ILE A 76 4.47 4.89 16.80
CA ILE A 76 4.16 4.01 17.91
C ILE A 76 4.82 2.67 17.63
N ASN A 77 5.96 2.43 18.26
CA ASN A 77 6.70 1.18 18.16
C ASN A 77 6.58 0.42 19.48
N GLY A 78 6.04 -0.81 19.40
CA GLY A 78 5.64 -1.56 20.57
C GLY A 78 4.65 -0.79 21.43
N ASN A 79 5.02 -0.54 22.67
CA ASN A 79 4.20 0.18 23.64
C ASN A 79 4.66 1.63 23.87
N THR A 80 5.47 2.21 22.99
CA THR A 80 6.02 3.55 23.20
C THR A 80 5.66 4.49 22.06
N LEU A 81 5.21 5.70 22.42
CA LEU A 81 5.05 6.81 21.50
C LEU A 81 6.41 7.52 21.35
N TRP A 82 6.89 7.58 20.13
CA TRP A 82 8.14 8.22 19.74
C TRP A 82 7.89 9.44 18.86
N ARG A 83 8.56 10.55 19.12
CA ARG A 83 8.64 11.70 18.24
C ARG A 83 9.98 11.67 17.52
N LEU A 84 9.96 11.70 16.18
CA LEU A 84 11.18 11.82 15.38
C LEU A 84 11.52 13.29 15.18
N ASN A 85 12.72 13.68 15.59
CA ASN A 85 13.24 15.05 15.42
C ASN A 85 14.30 15.07 14.33
N ARG A 86 14.29 16.13 13.52
CA ARG A 86 15.34 16.44 12.55
C ARG A 86 16.14 17.65 13.04
N LEU A 87 17.41 17.48 13.20
CA LEU A 87 18.36 18.54 13.53
C LEU A 87 19.25 18.81 12.30
N VAL A 88 19.36 20.07 11.91
CA VAL A 88 20.21 20.50 10.80
C VAL A 88 21.28 21.40 11.35
N ASP A 89 22.54 21.03 11.15
CA ASP A 89 23.67 21.85 11.58
C ASP A 89 23.95 23.02 10.61
N SER A 90 24.90 23.89 10.97
CA SER A 90 25.30 25.03 10.15
C SER A 90 25.94 24.66 8.81
N PHE A 91 26.31 23.40 8.62
CA PHE A 91 26.88 22.84 7.38
C PHE A 91 25.85 22.07 6.56
N SER A 92 24.56 22.15 6.94
CA SER A 92 23.45 21.41 6.32
C SER A 92 23.53 19.90 6.49
N ASN A 93 24.27 19.38 7.48
CA ASN A 93 24.21 17.97 7.82
C ASN A 93 22.97 17.71 8.68
N GLU A 94 22.25 16.66 8.32
CA GLU A 94 21.05 16.26 9.02
C GLU A 94 21.33 15.14 10.02
N THR A 95 20.80 15.28 11.21
CA THR A 95 20.84 14.27 12.26
C THR A 95 19.42 14.01 12.76
N PHE A 96 19.07 12.76 12.91
CA PHE A 96 17.78 12.35 13.43
C PHE A 96 17.91 11.80 14.84
N THR A 97 16.98 12.18 15.70
CA THR A 97 16.85 11.67 17.07
C THR A 97 15.41 11.35 17.40
N VAL A 98 15.17 10.50 18.38
CA VAL A 98 13.83 10.21 18.87
C VAL A 98 13.67 10.56 20.33
N ASP A 99 12.51 11.13 20.67
CA ASP A 99 12.10 11.36 22.05
C ASP A 99 11.03 10.32 22.44
N ASN A 100 11.22 9.71 23.63
CA ASN A 100 10.20 8.89 24.26
C ASN A 100 9.16 9.78 24.93
N LEU A 101 7.93 9.76 24.44
CA LEU A 101 6.83 10.60 24.91
C LEU A 101 5.91 9.89 25.91
N GLY A 102 6.08 8.59 26.10
CA GLY A 102 5.29 7.82 27.08
C GLY A 102 4.85 6.45 26.55
N THR A 103 4.11 5.73 27.41
CA THR A 103 3.72 4.36 27.17
C THR A 103 2.25 4.24 26.78
N ILE A 104 1.98 3.47 25.71
CA ILE A 104 0.65 3.13 25.20
C ILE A 104 0.45 1.62 25.40
N THR A 105 -0.49 1.24 26.24
CA THR A 105 -0.79 -0.17 26.53
C THR A 105 -1.46 -0.88 25.34
N GLY A 106 -1.46 -2.21 25.37
CA GLY A 106 -2.14 -3.05 24.37
C GLY A 106 -1.25 -3.49 23.22
N THR A 107 -1.83 -4.23 22.29
CA THR A 107 -1.15 -4.84 21.14
C THR A 107 -1.92 -4.58 19.84
N GLY A 108 -1.26 -4.79 18.71
CA GLY A 108 -1.86 -4.57 17.38
C GLY A 108 -1.79 -3.11 16.92
N LEU A 109 -2.34 -2.86 15.75
CA LEU A 109 -2.37 -1.52 15.17
C LEU A 109 -3.25 -0.59 15.99
N VAL A 110 -2.94 0.71 15.97
CA VAL A 110 -3.70 1.77 16.68
C VAL A 110 -4.37 2.69 15.68
N SER A 111 -5.52 3.25 16.05
CA SER A 111 -6.19 4.28 15.28
C SER A 111 -5.71 5.66 15.74
N LEU A 112 -5.37 6.52 14.79
CA LEU A 112 -4.70 7.80 15.02
C LEU A 112 -5.44 8.94 14.33
N ALA A 113 -5.66 10.02 15.04
CA ALA A 113 -6.14 11.30 14.48
C ALA A 113 -5.41 12.47 15.13
N ASP A 114 -5.26 13.57 14.41
CA ASP A 114 -4.64 14.78 14.95
C ASP A 114 -5.45 16.03 14.64
N SER A 115 -5.38 17.00 15.53
CA SER A 115 -5.97 18.35 15.39
C SER A 115 -4.93 19.41 14.97
N GLY A 116 -3.68 18.99 14.73
CA GLY A 116 -2.54 19.89 14.61
C GLY A 116 -1.88 20.29 15.94
N THR A 117 -2.60 20.21 17.06
CA THR A 117 -2.08 20.51 18.42
C THR A 117 -2.21 19.34 19.38
N GLN A 118 -3.11 18.44 19.13
CA GLN A 118 -3.34 17.21 19.89
C GLN A 118 -3.32 16.00 18.97
N LEU A 119 -2.70 14.92 19.42
CA LEU A 119 -2.69 13.61 18.76
C LEU A 119 -3.51 12.62 19.57
N GLY A 120 -4.64 12.21 19.02
CA GLY A 120 -5.50 11.17 19.59
C GLY A 120 -5.06 9.79 19.17
N ILE A 121 -5.02 8.85 20.11
CA ILE A 121 -4.57 7.47 19.93
C ILE A 121 -5.59 6.53 20.57
N VAL A 122 -6.20 5.70 19.77
CA VAL A 122 -7.15 4.66 20.22
C VAL A 122 -6.51 3.30 20.05
N VAL A 123 -6.61 2.45 21.09
CA VAL A 123 -6.27 1.03 21.03
C VAL A 123 -7.55 0.25 20.74
N PRO A 124 -7.77 -0.20 19.49
CA PRO A 124 -9.06 -0.74 19.08
C PRO A 124 -9.47 -1.99 19.84
N GLY A 125 -10.79 -2.10 20.12
CA GLY A 125 -11.35 -3.21 20.85
C GLY A 125 -11.05 -3.18 22.36
N THR A 126 -10.66 -2.02 22.89
CA THR A 126 -10.43 -1.77 24.32
C THR A 126 -11.18 -0.53 24.76
N ASN A 127 -11.15 -0.24 26.06
CA ASN A 127 -11.63 1.02 26.62
C ASN A 127 -10.49 2.06 26.77
N THR A 128 -9.37 1.87 26.08
CA THR A 128 -8.16 2.64 26.30
C THR A 128 -7.89 3.57 25.13
N ALA A 129 -7.79 4.85 25.42
CA ALA A 129 -7.38 5.88 24.49
C ALA A 129 -6.45 6.89 25.18
N TYR A 130 -5.68 7.61 24.38
CA TYR A 130 -4.70 8.58 24.85
C TYR A 130 -4.81 9.86 24.03
N MET A 131 -4.47 10.98 24.65
CA MET A 131 -4.18 12.24 23.97
C MET A 131 -2.75 12.66 24.28
N TYR A 132 -2.04 13.08 23.24
CA TYR A 132 -0.74 13.71 23.37
C TYR A 132 -0.82 15.17 22.92
N SER A 133 -0.21 16.05 23.68
CA SER A 133 0.10 17.43 23.27
C SER A 133 1.46 17.85 23.83
N ASP A 134 2.10 18.82 23.19
CA ASP A 134 3.41 19.31 23.69
C ASP A 134 3.29 19.94 25.10
N SER A 135 2.13 20.47 25.49
CA SER A 135 1.89 21.09 26.79
C SER A 135 1.60 20.10 27.92
N ALA A 136 0.84 19.04 27.62
CA ALA A 136 0.38 18.07 28.65
C ALA A 136 1.16 16.75 28.63
N GLY A 137 1.94 16.49 27.55
CA GLY A 137 2.55 15.20 27.31
C GLY A 137 1.51 14.14 26.87
N LEU A 138 1.85 12.88 27.02
CA LEU A 138 0.94 11.76 26.75
C LEU A 138 0.07 11.48 27.98
N VAL A 139 -1.23 11.65 27.83
CA VAL A 139 -2.24 11.45 28.89
C VAL A 139 -3.23 10.39 28.46
N GLN A 140 -3.49 9.40 29.31
CA GLN A 140 -4.60 8.48 29.09
C GLN A 140 -5.92 9.18 29.38
N ILE A 141 -6.91 8.99 28.53
CA ILE A 141 -8.25 9.53 28.76
C ILE A 141 -8.90 8.75 29.91
N THR A 142 -9.22 9.44 30.96
CA THR A 142 -9.83 8.89 32.20
C THR A 142 -11.12 9.59 32.59
N ASP A 143 -11.65 10.45 31.72
CA ASP A 143 -12.93 11.11 31.91
C ASP A 143 -14.03 10.05 32.09
N PRO A 144 -14.85 10.12 33.14
CA PRO A 144 -15.91 9.13 33.39
C PRO A 144 -17.01 9.14 32.31
N GLU A 145 -17.10 10.20 31.51
CA GLU A 145 -18.06 10.34 30.41
C GLU A 145 -17.48 9.95 29.06
N PHE A 146 -16.21 9.53 29.01
CA PHE A 146 -15.50 9.20 27.76
C PHE A 146 -16.18 8.11 26.90
N ILE A 147 -16.74 7.07 27.49
CA ILE A 147 -17.45 6.03 26.72
C ILE A 147 -18.91 6.03 27.15
N PRO A 148 -19.83 6.61 26.34
CA PRO A 148 -21.25 6.66 26.69
C PRO A 148 -21.86 5.26 26.78
N SER A 149 -22.64 5.03 27.86
CA SER A 149 -23.38 3.77 28.01
C SER A 149 -24.44 3.61 26.89
N PRO A 150 -24.61 2.41 26.31
CA PRO A 150 -24.10 1.09 26.72
C PRO A 150 -22.78 0.65 26.06
N ALA A 151 -22.05 1.52 25.37
CA ALA A 151 -20.75 1.16 24.80
C ALA A 151 -19.73 0.82 25.91
N THR A 152 -18.78 -0.04 25.58
CA THR A 152 -17.73 -0.51 26.50
C THR A 152 -16.32 -0.45 25.89
N MET A 153 -16.22 -0.31 24.58
CA MET A 153 -14.97 -0.33 23.85
C MET A 153 -14.99 0.69 22.70
N VAL A 154 -13.83 1.27 22.42
CA VAL A 154 -13.61 2.14 21.27
C VAL A 154 -12.82 1.41 20.19
N ASN A 155 -13.10 1.72 18.92
CA ASN A 155 -12.47 1.07 17.77
C ASN A 155 -11.66 2.04 16.92
N SER A 156 -12.17 3.25 16.70
CA SER A 156 -11.55 4.21 15.75
C SER A 156 -11.70 5.64 16.22
N ILE A 157 -10.85 6.51 15.72
CA ILE A 157 -10.87 7.95 15.98
C ILE A 157 -10.64 8.71 14.67
N VAL A 158 -11.37 9.82 14.49
CA VAL A 158 -11.12 10.83 13.46
C VAL A 158 -11.24 12.22 14.07
N TYR A 159 -10.75 13.25 13.38
CA TYR A 159 -10.88 14.64 13.81
C TYR A 159 -11.57 15.44 12.71
N ILE A 160 -12.66 16.13 13.05
CA ILE A 160 -13.46 16.94 12.12
C ILE A 160 -13.91 18.21 12.85
N THR A 161 -13.75 19.37 12.22
CA THR A 161 -14.35 20.65 12.64
C THR A 161 -14.18 21.00 14.12
N GLY A 162 -13.02 20.68 14.70
CA GLY A 162 -12.68 21.03 16.08
C GLY A 162 -12.95 19.97 17.13
N VAL A 163 -13.49 18.81 16.77
CA VAL A 163 -13.77 17.72 17.72
C VAL A 163 -13.13 16.40 17.27
N PHE A 164 -12.71 15.60 18.27
CA PHE A 164 -12.34 14.21 18.05
C PHE A 164 -13.60 13.35 18.14
N ILE A 165 -13.79 12.51 17.12
CA ILE A 165 -14.97 11.65 17.01
C ILE A 165 -14.51 10.20 17.14
N PHE A 166 -15.21 9.43 17.96
CA PHE A 166 -14.88 8.05 18.27
C PHE A 166 -15.99 7.13 17.80
N GLY A 167 -15.57 6.02 17.16
CA GLY A 167 -16.46 4.90 16.88
C GLY A 167 -16.31 3.83 17.96
N ALA A 168 -17.41 3.43 18.55
CA ALA A 168 -17.46 2.47 19.64
C ALA A 168 -18.31 1.22 19.28
N ASP A 169 -18.29 0.21 20.13
CA ASP A 169 -19.23 -0.90 20.06
C ASP A 169 -20.67 -0.41 20.28
N GLN A 170 -21.64 -1.30 20.15
CA GLN A 170 -23.08 -0.99 20.23
C GLN A 170 -23.56 0.10 19.25
N ALA A 171 -22.83 0.26 18.11
CA ALA A 171 -23.11 1.27 17.09
C ALA A 171 -23.11 2.73 17.60
N ILE A 172 -22.35 3.02 18.62
CA ILE A 172 -22.25 4.37 19.20
C ILE A 172 -21.12 5.13 18.53
N VAL A 173 -21.43 6.37 18.13
CA VAL A 173 -20.46 7.40 17.72
C VAL A 173 -20.60 8.54 18.72
N PHE A 174 -19.49 8.97 19.30
CA PHE A 174 -19.46 10.06 20.26
C PHE A 174 -18.27 10.99 20.01
N GLU A 175 -18.30 12.16 20.62
CA GLU A 175 -17.33 13.20 20.34
C GLU A 175 -16.75 13.82 21.60
N SER A 176 -15.57 14.40 21.49
CA SER A 176 -14.95 15.24 22.54
C SER A 176 -15.58 16.61 22.57
N ASP A 177 -15.30 17.37 23.62
CA ASP A 177 -15.52 18.80 23.60
C ASP A 177 -14.70 19.52 22.53
N THR A 178 -15.16 20.70 22.15
CA THR A 178 -14.51 21.46 21.04
C THR A 178 -13.09 21.87 21.46
N ASN A 179 -12.11 21.46 20.62
CA ASN A 179 -10.67 21.68 20.79
C ASN A 179 -10.08 21.09 22.09
N ASP A 180 -10.79 20.19 22.77
CA ASP A 180 -10.30 19.48 23.94
C ASP A 180 -10.59 17.98 23.86
N GLY A 181 -9.56 17.22 23.48
CA GLY A 181 -9.64 15.76 23.37
C GLY A 181 -9.59 15.02 24.72
N LEU A 182 -9.58 15.73 25.85
CA LEU A 182 -9.59 15.14 27.21
C LEU A 182 -10.90 15.33 27.92
N SER A 183 -11.84 16.14 27.41
CA SER A 183 -13.13 16.46 27.99
C SER A 183 -14.27 15.92 27.14
N TYR A 184 -15.29 15.34 27.77
CA TYR A 184 -16.43 14.70 27.14
C TYR A 184 -17.74 15.01 27.84
N ASP A 185 -18.83 15.03 27.08
CA ASP A 185 -20.21 15.06 27.62
C ASP A 185 -20.91 13.77 27.16
N ALA A 186 -21.33 12.95 28.08
CA ALA A 186 -22.03 11.69 27.84
C ALA A 186 -23.33 11.83 27.02
N ALA A 187 -23.85 13.05 26.85
CA ALA A 187 -25.00 13.32 26.00
C ALA A 187 -24.64 13.54 24.54
N ASN A 188 -23.33 13.78 24.21
CA ASN A 188 -22.85 14.07 22.90
C ASN A 188 -22.52 12.78 22.10
N PHE A 189 -23.56 12.00 21.80
CA PHE A 189 -23.42 10.81 20.97
C PHE A 189 -24.65 10.58 20.11
N PHE A 190 -24.46 9.76 19.07
CA PHE A 190 -25.57 9.22 18.26
C PHE A 190 -25.38 7.73 17.98
N ILE A 191 -26.48 7.07 17.63
CA ILE A 191 -26.48 5.64 17.29
C ILE A 191 -26.52 5.48 15.79
N TYR A 192 -25.54 4.75 15.23
CA TYR A 192 -25.49 4.39 13.83
C TYR A 192 -26.43 3.22 13.53
N GLY A 193 -27.50 3.45 12.76
CA GLY A 193 -28.42 2.40 12.35
C GLY A 193 -29.09 1.67 13.51
N ASN A 194 -28.93 0.35 13.56
CA ASN A 194 -29.42 -0.49 14.66
C ASN A 194 -28.27 -0.88 15.58
N ALA A 195 -28.50 -0.96 16.88
CA ALA A 195 -27.52 -1.33 17.92
C ALA A 195 -26.79 -2.69 17.70
N LYS A 196 -27.20 -3.48 16.71
CA LYS A 196 -26.56 -4.73 16.30
C LYS A 196 -25.43 -4.55 15.28
N ASN A 197 -25.30 -3.38 14.66
CA ASN A 197 -24.27 -3.08 13.69
C ASN A 197 -23.06 -2.51 14.40
N ASN A 198 -22.03 -3.32 14.62
CA ASN A 198 -20.78 -2.82 15.18
C ASN A 198 -20.09 -1.88 14.17
N ILE A 199 -19.63 -0.73 14.67
CA ILE A 199 -18.81 0.20 13.89
C ILE A 199 -17.43 -0.44 13.73
N VAL A 200 -17.02 -0.64 12.47
CA VAL A 200 -15.67 -1.12 12.12
C VAL A 200 -14.69 0.05 12.10
N GLY A 201 -15.09 1.18 11.55
CA GLY A 201 -14.22 2.34 11.47
C GLY A 201 -14.96 3.60 11.05
N LEU A 202 -14.27 4.71 11.27
CA LEU A 202 -14.67 6.05 10.84
C LEU A 202 -13.68 6.56 9.79
N HIS A 203 -14.14 7.42 8.90
CA HIS A 203 -13.30 8.14 7.97
C HIS A 203 -13.81 9.56 7.75
N GLU A 204 -12.91 10.52 7.75
CA GLU A 204 -13.21 11.90 7.38
C GLU A 204 -12.92 12.10 5.89
N TYR A 205 -13.87 12.68 5.18
CA TYR A 205 -13.64 13.07 3.80
C TYR A 205 -14.51 14.29 3.45
N ASN A 206 -13.88 15.38 2.99
CA ASN A 206 -14.54 16.63 2.65
C ASN A 206 -15.41 17.19 3.78
N GLU A 207 -14.87 17.24 5.00
CA GLU A 207 -15.56 17.69 6.22
C GLU A 207 -16.83 16.87 6.56
N GLN A 208 -16.96 15.68 5.98
CA GLN A 208 -18.05 14.75 6.28
C GLN A 208 -17.52 13.53 7.01
N LEU A 209 -18.32 13.02 7.90
CA LEU A 209 -18.04 11.81 8.67
C LEU A 209 -18.67 10.60 7.98
N PHE A 210 -17.85 9.69 7.52
CA PHE A 210 -18.25 8.38 7.03
C PHE A 210 -18.18 7.37 8.17
N VAL A 211 -19.32 6.78 8.50
CA VAL A 211 -19.42 5.74 9.54
C VAL A 211 -19.65 4.40 8.88
N PHE A 212 -18.73 3.47 9.09
CA PHE A 212 -18.73 2.16 8.48
C PHE A 212 -19.06 1.06 9.48
N SER A 213 -20.02 0.20 9.11
CA SER A 213 -20.10 -1.16 9.64
C SER A 213 -19.34 -2.13 8.72
N ASP A 214 -19.49 -3.43 8.95
CA ASP A 214 -18.90 -4.48 8.11
C ASP A 214 -19.50 -4.59 6.69
N ILE A 215 -20.75 -4.15 6.50
CA ILE A 215 -21.48 -4.28 5.23
C ILE A 215 -22.12 -2.99 4.72
N ASN A 216 -22.17 -1.94 5.51
CA ASN A 216 -22.84 -0.69 5.19
C ASN A 216 -22.01 0.53 5.60
N CYS A 217 -22.30 1.65 4.94
CA CYS A 217 -21.77 2.96 5.29
C CYS A 217 -22.88 4.00 5.27
N ALA A 218 -22.85 4.95 6.17
CA ALA A 218 -23.67 6.16 6.11
C ALA A 218 -22.80 7.40 6.36
N VAL A 219 -23.21 8.51 5.75
CA VAL A 219 -22.50 9.78 5.79
C VAL A 219 -23.25 10.75 6.73
N TYR A 220 -22.50 11.44 7.54
CA TYR A 220 -22.97 12.47 8.46
C TYR A 220 -22.23 13.78 8.16
N ALA A 221 -22.97 14.88 8.22
CA ALA A 221 -22.42 16.22 8.09
C ALA A 221 -22.51 16.98 9.43
N PRO A 222 -21.55 17.87 9.71
CA PRO A 222 -21.64 18.72 10.89
C PRO A 222 -22.89 19.60 10.82
N THR A 223 -23.59 19.70 11.95
CA THR A 223 -24.73 20.62 12.10
C THR A 223 -24.24 22.00 12.52
N ASN A 224 -25.03 23.03 12.22
CA ASN A 224 -24.74 24.37 12.72
C ASN A 224 -24.76 24.35 14.24
N LEU A 225 -23.70 24.85 14.88
CA LEU A 225 -23.47 24.93 16.33
C LEU A 225 -24.56 25.66 17.16
N ASN A 226 -25.63 26.16 16.53
CA ASN A 226 -26.72 26.88 17.17
C ASN A 226 -27.95 26.02 17.50
N GLU A 227 -27.95 24.75 17.10
CA GLU A 227 -29.03 23.81 17.42
C GLU A 227 -28.60 22.91 18.58
N LEU A 228 -29.38 22.89 19.66
CA LEU A 228 -29.21 21.95 20.79
C LEU A 228 -29.37 20.51 20.28
N GLY A 229 -28.28 19.74 20.24
CA GLY A 229 -28.29 18.34 19.83
C GLY A 229 -26.96 17.85 19.32
N ALA A 230 -26.95 16.64 18.79
CA ALA A 230 -25.74 16.03 18.23
C ALA A 230 -25.08 16.91 17.15
N LEU A 231 -23.75 17.09 17.22
CA LEU A 231 -22.98 17.91 16.29
C LEU A 231 -23.00 17.37 14.85
N PHE A 232 -23.48 16.15 14.62
CA PHE A 232 -23.53 15.52 13.31
C PHE A 232 -24.94 15.02 12.96
N THR A 233 -25.39 15.33 11.76
CA THR A 233 -26.69 14.89 11.23
C THR A 233 -26.50 14.02 10.01
N LYS A 234 -27.25 12.92 9.93
CA LYS A 234 -27.20 11.98 8.80
C LYS A 234 -27.60 12.67 7.49
N VAL A 235 -26.75 12.56 6.47
CA VAL A 235 -27.03 13.11 5.14
C VAL A 235 -28.02 12.19 4.41
N LYS A 236 -29.20 12.70 4.08
CA LYS A 236 -30.24 11.93 3.39
C LYS A 236 -29.78 11.51 1.99
N GLY A 237 -29.95 10.21 1.68
CA GLY A 237 -29.57 9.65 0.38
C GLY A 237 -28.10 9.20 0.26
N TYR A 238 -27.29 9.43 1.29
CA TYR A 238 -25.89 8.96 1.34
C TYR A 238 -25.76 7.77 2.30
N GLU A 239 -26.42 6.69 1.91
CA GLU A 239 -26.31 5.38 2.55
C GLU A 239 -25.83 4.38 1.50
N PHE A 240 -24.77 3.65 1.80
CA PHE A 240 -24.16 2.73 0.86
C PHE A 240 -24.17 1.31 1.44
N THR A 241 -24.39 0.33 0.57
CA THR A 241 -24.39 -1.11 0.89
C THR A 241 -22.97 -1.71 0.81
N LYS A 242 -21.97 -0.91 1.12
CA LYS A 242 -20.58 -1.31 1.22
C LYS A 242 -20.04 -0.88 2.57
N GLY A 243 -19.56 -1.84 3.33
CA GLY A 243 -18.92 -1.63 4.61
C GLY A 243 -17.40 -1.78 4.53
N LEU A 244 -16.75 -1.64 5.66
CA LEU A 244 -15.31 -1.66 5.82
C LEU A 244 -14.84 -3.01 6.38
N SER A 245 -13.89 -3.64 5.71
CA SER A 245 -13.33 -4.93 6.16
C SER A 245 -12.17 -4.76 7.15
N SER A 246 -11.48 -3.62 7.10
CA SER A 246 -10.43 -3.24 8.06
C SER A 246 -10.38 -1.73 8.22
N GLN A 247 -10.43 -1.25 9.46
CA GLN A 247 -10.35 0.17 9.78
C GLN A 247 -8.99 0.82 9.41
N PHE A 248 -7.96 0.03 9.20
CA PHE A 248 -6.63 0.51 8.83
C PHE A 248 -6.39 0.51 7.31
N ALA A 249 -7.33 -0.05 6.54
CA ALA A 249 -7.27 -0.13 5.09
C ALA A 249 -8.27 0.82 4.41
N ILE A 250 -8.37 2.04 4.95
CA ILE A 250 -9.09 3.18 4.39
C ILE A 250 -8.23 4.43 4.52
N TYR A 251 -8.09 5.20 3.45
CA TYR A 251 -7.26 6.42 3.43
C TYR A 251 -7.54 7.24 2.18
N ASP A 252 -7.22 8.53 2.27
CA ASP A 252 -7.41 9.48 1.15
C ASP A 252 -6.47 9.21 -0.01
N LEU A 253 -6.93 9.51 -1.20
CA LEU A 253 -6.19 9.36 -2.45
C LEU A 253 -6.48 10.55 -3.38
N GLY A 254 -5.92 11.71 -3.05
CA GLY A 254 -6.21 12.98 -3.74
C GLY A 254 -7.66 13.41 -3.54
N GLU A 255 -8.41 13.57 -4.64
CA GLU A 255 -9.83 13.98 -4.64
C GLU A 255 -10.80 12.79 -4.41
N SER A 256 -10.34 11.71 -3.81
CA SER A 256 -11.10 10.49 -3.53
C SER A 256 -10.51 9.79 -2.32
N PHE A 257 -11.15 8.75 -1.83
CA PHE A 257 -10.53 7.83 -0.90
C PHE A 257 -10.67 6.38 -1.38
N VAL A 258 -9.83 5.52 -0.86
CA VAL A 258 -9.84 4.09 -1.16
C VAL A 258 -10.01 3.27 0.10
N MET A 259 -10.66 2.13 -0.01
CA MET A 259 -10.90 1.25 1.12
C MET A 259 -10.90 -0.23 0.72
N MET A 260 -10.55 -1.08 1.67
CA MET A 260 -10.85 -2.52 1.60
C MET A 260 -12.19 -2.77 2.28
N GLY A 261 -13.18 -3.22 1.52
CA GLY A 261 -14.55 -3.34 1.99
C GLY A 261 -15.28 -4.51 1.37
N GLN A 262 -16.52 -4.70 1.80
CA GLN A 262 -17.43 -5.74 1.30
C GLN A 262 -18.88 -5.29 1.42
N GLY A 263 -19.77 -5.92 0.65
CA GLY A 263 -21.20 -5.81 0.84
C GLY A 263 -21.78 -7.06 1.51
N PHE A 264 -23.11 -7.11 1.63
CA PHE A 264 -23.78 -8.28 2.18
C PHE A 264 -23.57 -9.51 1.28
N ASN A 265 -23.07 -10.61 1.84
CA ASN A 265 -22.70 -11.85 1.12
C ASN A 265 -21.66 -11.65 0.00
N GLU A 266 -20.82 -10.65 0.12
CA GLU A 266 -19.69 -10.42 -0.79
C GLU A 266 -18.36 -10.73 -0.09
N THR A 267 -17.38 -11.15 -0.90
CA THR A 267 -15.99 -11.26 -0.46
C THR A 267 -15.33 -9.88 -0.43
N PRO A 268 -14.29 -9.68 0.39
CA PRO A 268 -13.57 -8.41 0.44
C PRO A 268 -13.01 -8.00 -0.93
N LYS A 269 -13.18 -6.74 -1.27
CA LYS A 269 -12.65 -6.08 -2.47
C LYS A 269 -12.02 -4.75 -2.10
N ILE A 270 -11.29 -4.19 -3.03
CA ILE A 270 -10.77 -2.83 -2.87
C ILE A 270 -11.61 -1.89 -3.71
N TYR A 271 -12.14 -0.86 -3.06
CA TYR A 271 -13.00 0.15 -3.66
C TYR A 271 -12.33 1.52 -3.65
N GLN A 272 -12.70 2.34 -4.62
CA GLN A 272 -12.47 3.78 -4.64
C GLN A 272 -13.81 4.49 -4.55
N PHE A 273 -13.91 5.46 -3.65
CA PHE A 273 -15.06 6.34 -3.56
C PHE A 273 -14.82 7.60 -4.41
N THR A 274 -15.74 7.88 -5.32
CA THR A 274 -15.64 9.01 -6.28
C THR A 274 -16.72 10.07 -6.07
N GLY A 275 -17.16 10.23 -4.82
CA GLY A 275 -18.16 11.23 -4.41
C GLY A 275 -19.60 10.71 -4.34
N ASN A 276 -20.00 9.76 -5.19
CA ASN A 276 -21.36 9.24 -5.23
C ASN A 276 -21.48 7.72 -5.11
N GLU A 277 -20.40 6.99 -5.33
CA GLU A 277 -20.41 5.52 -5.34
C GLU A 277 -19.06 4.91 -4.97
N PHE A 278 -19.11 3.66 -4.53
CA PHE A 278 -17.93 2.81 -4.32
C PHE A 278 -17.69 1.96 -5.57
N THR A 279 -16.70 2.35 -6.37
CA THR A 279 -16.29 1.62 -7.58
C THR A 279 -15.21 0.61 -7.24
N PRO A 280 -15.37 -0.69 -7.57
CA PRO A 280 -14.33 -1.67 -7.30
C PRO A 280 -13.11 -1.45 -8.20
N ILE A 281 -11.94 -1.26 -7.60
CA ILE A 281 -10.65 -1.12 -8.30
C ILE A 281 -9.79 -2.38 -8.25
N SER A 282 -10.10 -3.34 -7.37
CA SER A 282 -9.46 -4.66 -7.38
C SER A 282 -9.71 -5.41 -8.69
N THR A 283 -8.79 -6.31 -9.05
CA THR A 283 -8.95 -7.26 -10.14
C THR A 283 -9.40 -8.61 -9.57
N THR A 284 -10.01 -9.46 -10.38
CA THR A 284 -10.40 -10.82 -9.99
C THR A 284 -9.23 -11.60 -9.38
N SER A 285 -8.02 -11.40 -9.90
CA SER A 285 -6.81 -12.02 -9.35
C SER A 285 -6.53 -11.62 -7.89
N ILE A 286 -6.68 -10.33 -7.57
CA ILE A 286 -6.52 -9.83 -6.19
C ILE A 286 -7.66 -10.31 -5.32
N GLU A 287 -8.90 -10.26 -5.81
CA GLU A 287 -10.08 -10.72 -5.08
C GLU A 287 -9.95 -12.20 -4.67
N GLN A 288 -9.48 -13.07 -5.57
CA GLN A 288 -9.19 -14.48 -5.26
C GLN A 288 -8.10 -14.67 -4.19
N ILE A 289 -7.13 -13.74 -4.12
CA ILE A 289 -6.12 -13.78 -3.06
C ILE A 289 -6.74 -13.32 -1.74
N LEU A 290 -7.58 -12.28 -1.75
CA LEU A 290 -8.28 -11.80 -0.56
C LEU A 290 -9.23 -12.86 0.03
N GLU A 291 -9.89 -13.66 -0.80
CA GLU A 291 -10.76 -14.76 -0.38
C GLU A 291 -10.05 -15.87 0.41
N ARG A 292 -8.72 -16.00 0.25
CA ARG A 292 -7.92 -17.00 0.98
C ARG A 292 -7.59 -16.60 2.42
N TYR A 293 -7.76 -15.31 2.74
CA TYR A 293 -7.53 -14.81 4.09
C TYR A 293 -8.76 -15.03 4.97
N THR A 294 -8.52 -15.33 6.23
CA THR A 294 -9.60 -15.35 7.23
C THR A 294 -10.08 -13.93 7.53
N SER A 295 -11.29 -13.81 8.06
CA SER A 295 -11.83 -12.50 8.46
C SER A 295 -10.92 -11.78 9.48
N GLU A 296 -10.30 -12.51 10.38
CA GLU A 296 -9.37 -11.95 11.38
C GLU A 296 -8.05 -11.47 10.77
N GLU A 297 -7.60 -12.07 9.68
CA GLU A 297 -6.42 -11.61 8.93
C GLU A 297 -6.75 -10.37 8.09
N ILE A 298 -7.95 -10.32 7.50
CA ILE A 298 -8.42 -9.15 6.75
C ILE A 298 -8.60 -7.93 7.67
N LYS A 299 -9.12 -8.09 8.89
CA LYS A 299 -9.24 -6.99 9.87
C LYS A 299 -7.90 -6.33 10.23
N LYS A 300 -6.79 -7.03 10.04
CA LYS A 300 -5.43 -6.54 10.27
C LYS A 300 -4.77 -5.96 9.02
N ALA A 301 -5.44 -5.99 7.86
CA ALA A 301 -4.96 -5.32 6.66
C ALA A 301 -4.91 -3.81 6.89
N PHE A 302 -3.91 -3.17 6.31
CA PHE A 302 -3.75 -1.72 6.40
C PHE A 302 -3.34 -1.16 5.05
N GLY A 303 -3.40 0.16 4.93
CA GLY A 303 -3.01 0.81 3.70
C GLY A 303 -2.47 2.22 3.93
N PHE A 304 -1.82 2.73 2.90
CA PHE A 304 -1.29 4.08 2.82
C PHE A 304 -1.07 4.46 1.36
N ASN A 305 -0.81 5.72 1.10
CA ASN A 305 -0.47 6.19 -0.24
C ASN A 305 0.89 6.89 -0.26
N TYR A 306 1.48 6.98 -1.43
CA TYR A 306 2.62 7.85 -1.72
C TYR A 306 2.71 8.16 -3.21
N THR A 307 3.41 9.23 -3.55
CA THR A 307 3.66 9.62 -4.94
C THR A 307 5.15 9.54 -5.25
N PHE A 308 5.47 8.94 -6.39
CA PHE A 308 6.84 8.87 -6.89
C PHE A 308 6.86 9.01 -8.41
N ARG A 309 7.68 9.92 -8.93
CA ARG A 309 7.82 10.22 -10.38
C ARG A 309 6.49 10.47 -11.09
N GLY A 310 5.58 11.16 -10.41
CA GLY A 310 4.25 11.47 -10.95
C GLY A 310 3.26 10.30 -10.98
N GLU A 311 3.63 9.13 -10.48
CA GLU A 311 2.72 8.02 -10.21
C GLU A 311 2.28 8.06 -8.75
N THR A 312 0.98 8.04 -8.50
CA THR A 312 0.42 7.90 -7.16
C THR A 312 0.02 6.47 -6.92
N PHE A 313 0.55 5.91 -5.85
CA PHE A 313 0.31 4.52 -5.45
C PHE A 313 -0.65 4.47 -4.27
N ALA A 314 -1.71 3.68 -4.42
CA ALA A 314 -2.53 3.25 -3.29
C ALA A 314 -2.07 1.85 -2.86
N VAL A 315 -1.57 1.74 -1.65
CA VAL A 315 -0.94 0.52 -1.11
C VAL A 315 -1.88 -0.18 -0.15
N PHE A 316 -2.06 -1.48 -0.32
CA PHE A 316 -2.82 -2.35 0.59
C PHE A 316 -1.92 -3.51 1.01
N SER A 317 -1.69 -3.62 2.30
CA SER A 317 -0.85 -4.66 2.90
C SER A 317 -1.68 -5.60 3.76
N MET A 318 -1.55 -6.89 3.46
CA MET A 318 -2.15 -7.99 4.20
C MET A 318 -1.05 -8.80 4.87
N LYS A 319 -1.41 -9.92 5.48
CA LYS A 319 -0.47 -10.78 6.19
C LYS A 319 0.71 -11.24 5.32
N ASN A 320 0.44 -11.63 4.06
CA ASN A 320 1.45 -12.27 3.18
C ASN A 320 1.65 -11.52 1.86
N ASN A 321 0.86 -10.48 1.56
CA ASN A 321 0.95 -9.75 0.30
C ASN A 321 0.86 -8.25 0.53
N THR A 322 1.57 -7.49 -0.30
CA THR A 322 1.37 -6.04 -0.42
C THR A 322 1.11 -5.70 -1.88
N PHE A 323 -0.07 -5.18 -2.18
CA PHE A 323 -0.44 -4.76 -3.52
C PHE A 323 -0.48 -3.24 -3.62
N LYS A 324 -0.04 -2.71 -4.77
CA LYS A 324 -0.11 -1.29 -5.08
C LYS A 324 -0.95 -1.07 -6.33
N TYR A 325 -1.92 -0.18 -6.22
CA TYR A 325 -2.67 0.34 -7.36
C TYR A 325 -1.95 1.56 -7.93
N CYS A 326 -1.65 1.51 -9.23
CA CYS A 326 -0.94 2.58 -9.94
C CYS A 326 -1.98 3.47 -10.63
N MET A 327 -2.25 4.66 -10.09
CA MET A 327 -3.34 5.52 -10.56
C MET A 327 -3.11 6.07 -11.97
N LYS A 328 -1.95 6.70 -12.22
CA LYS A 328 -1.61 7.25 -13.54
C LYS A 328 -1.54 6.15 -14.58
N ALA A 329 -0.86 5.03 -14.26
CA ALA A 329 -0.75 3.89 -15.16
C ALA A 329 -2.13 3.31 -15.50
N THR A 330 -3.05 3.23 -14.56
CA THR A 330 -4.44 2.80 -14.78
C THR A 330 -5.16 3.73 -15.75
N LYS A 331 -5.05 5.04 -15.55
CA LYS A 331 -5.66 6.05 -16.43
C LYS A 331 -5.11 5.96 -17.86
N MET A 332 -3.79 5.84 -18.00
CA MET A 332 -3.13 5.77 -19.30
C MET A 332 -3.39 4.44 -20.03
N ALA A 333 -3.41 3.34 -19.31
CA ALA A 333 -3.67 2.00 -19.86
C ALA A 333 -5.15 1.74 -20.17
N GLY A 334 -6.08 2.53 -19.61
CA GLY A 334 -7.53 2.28 -19.70
C GLY A 334 -7.99 0.99 -19.00
N LYS A 335 -7.18 0.45 -18.09
CA LYS A 335 -7.48 -0.77 -17.32
C LYS A 335 -6.78 -0.73 -15.97
N LYS A 336 -7.31 -1.45 -14.98
CA LYS A 336 -6.79 -1.52 -13.63
C LYS A 336 -5.35 -2.05 -13.62
N VAL A 337 -4.41 -1.26 -13.14
CA VAL A 337 -2.98 -1.60 -13.06
C VAL A 337 -2.58 -1.78 -11.61
N TRP A 338 -2.22 -3.00 -11.26
CA TRP A 338 -1.76 -3.41 -9.94
C TRP A 338 -0.36 -3.99 -10.03
N VAL A 339 0.42 -3.82 -8.99
CA VAL A 339 1.73 -4.44 -8.83
C VAL A 339 1.87 -4.98 -7.41
N GLU A 340 2.78 -5.91 -7.19
CA GLU A 340 3.04 -6.49 -5.89
C GLU A 340 4.41 -6.05 -5.38
N ASP A 341 4.48 -5.59 -4.12
CA ASP A 341 5.76 -5.35 -3.46
C ASP A 341 6.03 -6.42 -2.41
N ARG A 342 7.28 -6.85 -2.34
CA ARG A 342 7.79 -7.84 -1.40
C ARG A 342 9.14 -7.44 -0.86
N SER A 343 9.43 -7.84 0.37
CA SER A 343 10.77 -7.83 0.94
C SER A 343 11.25 -9.26 1.13
N GLU A 344 12.49 -9.54 0.72
CA GLU A 344 13.10 -10.84 0.97
C GLU A 344 13.84 -10.78 2.31
N ASN A 345 13.27 -11.42 3.31
CA ASN A 345 13.94 -11.70 4.58
C ASN A 345 13.59 -13.10 5.08
N LEU A 346 14.27 -13.54 6.13
CA LEU A 346 14.10 -14.88 6.69
C LEU A 346 12.77 -15.06 7.44
N ALA A 347 12.18 -13.97 7.95
CA ALA A 347 11.01 -14.01 8.83
C ALA A 347 9.69 -13.78 8.08
N ASN A 348 9.69 -12.96 7.01
CA ASN A 348 8.48 -12.55 6.32
C ASN A 348 8.73 -12.42 4.80
N LYS A 349 8.70 -13.54 4.10
CA LYS A 349 9.07 -13.63 2.67
C LYS A 349 8.03 -13.09 1.70
N ASP A 350 6.80 -12.86 2.17
CA ASP A 350 5.67 -12.70 1.27
C ASP A 350 5.15 -11.26 1.21
N ARG A 351 5.44 -10.44 2.17
CA ARG A 351 4.93 -9.08 2.30
C ARG A 351 6.07 -8.06 2.25
N TRP A 352 5.79 -6.86 1.72
CA TRP A 352 6.69 -5.71 1.90
C TRP A 352 6.74 -5.30 3.38
N ARG A 353 7.94 -5.06 3.90
CA ARG A 353 8.15 -4.84 5.33
C ARG A 353 7.69 -3.46 5.84
N VAL A 354 7.32 -2.52 4.95
CA VAL A 354 6.74 -1.23 5.35
C VAL A 354 5.41 -1.46 6.06
N ASN A 355 5.29 -0.93 7.29
CA ASN A 355 4.12 -1.08 8.16
C ASN A 355 3.29 0.20 8.30
N GLY A 356 3.74 1.29 7.73
CA GLY A 356 3.10 2.59 7.65
C GLY A 356 4.04 3.56 6.98
N LEU A 357 3.48 4.59 6.35
CA LEU A 357 4.24 5.60 5.61
C LEU A 357 3.61 6.96 5.82
N VAL A 358 4.47 7.95 6.02
CA VAL A 358 4.08 9.36 6.13
C VAL A 358 5.10 10.25 5.42
N THR A 359 4.63 11.40 4.96
CA THR A 359 5.51 12.43 4.40
C THR A 359 5.80 13.48 5.46
N ALA A 360 7.05 13.61 5.84
CA ALA A 360 7.52 14.65 6.72
C ALA A 360 9.00 14.97 6.40
N TYR A 361 9.45 16.19 6.69
CA TYR A 361 10.81 16.63 6.46
C TYR A 361 11.28 16.49 5.00
N ASP A 362 10.35 16.61 4.03
CA ASP A 362 10.56 16.39 2.59
C ASP A 362 11.00 14.96 2.25
N ARG A 363 10.66 14.00 3.10
CA ARG A 363 10.99 12.57 2.97
C ARG A 363 9.75 11.69 3.09
N LEU A 364 9.80 10.53 2.45
CA LEU A 364 8.83 9.47 2.62
C LEU A 364 9.30 8.56 3.76
N LEU A 365 8.90 8.89 4.98
CA LEU A 365 9.28 8.16 6.17
C LEU A 365 8.40 6.93 6.37
N CYS A 366 9.00 5.81 6.70
CA CYS A 366 8.28 4.57 6.88
C CYS A 366 8.66 3.87 8.19
N SER A 367 7.70 3.15 8.72
CA SER A 367 7.87 2.26 9.85
C SER A 367 8.04 0.81 9.40
N ASP A 368 8.63 -0.02 10.25
CA ASP A 368 9.01 -1.38 9.93
C ASP A 368 8.11 -2.42 10.58
N SER A 369 7.87 -3.54 9.88
CA SER A 369 7.09 -4.67 10.38
C SER A 369 7.90 -5.70 11.18
N GLU A 370 9.23 -5.57 11.24
CA GLU A 370 10.11 -6.55 11.84
C GLU A 370 10.81 -6.04 13.10
N GLY A 371 10.82 -4.72 13.28
CA GLY A 371 11.46 -4.10 14.42
C GLY A 371 11.09 -2.63 14.58
N GLY A 372 11.79 -1.95 15.49
CA GLY A 372 11.61 -0.52 15.79
C GLY A 372 12.32 0.41 14.80
N LEU A 373 12.58 -0.04 13.59
CA LEU A 373 13.33 0.71 12.61
C LEU A 373 12.44 1.78 11.97
N ILE A 374 12.93 3.01 11.91
CA ILE A 374 12.37 4.12 11.13
C ILE A 374 13.24 4.28 9.91
N GLY A 375 12.64 4.18 8.75
CA GLY A 375 13.32 4.27 7.47
C GLY A 375 12.75 5.34 6.55
N GLU A 376 13.36 5.40 5.38
CA GLU A 376 13.00 6.29 4.29
C GLU A 376 12.91 5.51 2.98
N LEU A 377 11.87 5.76 2.20
CA LEU A 377 11.84 5.37 0.79
C LEU A 377 12.75 6.30 0.00
N ALA A 378 13.93 5.83 -0.36
CA ALA A 378 14.97 6.66 -0.98
C ALA A 378 15.22 6.29 -2.44
N GLU A 379 15.30 7.30 -3.33
CA GLU A 379 15.53 7.07 -4.76
C GLU A 379 16.90 6.45 -5.08
N GLY A 380 17.91 6.77 -4.30
CA GLY A 380 19.27 6.23 -4.45
C GLY A 380 19.45 4.83 -3.89
N GLU A 381 18.54 4.37 -3.03
CA GLU A 381 18.65 3.08 -2.36
C GLU A 381 18.15 1.94 -3.26
N ARG A 382 18.86 0.80 -3.24
CA ARG A 382 18.56 -0.39 -4.06
C ARG A 382 18.44 -1.66 -3.24
N THR A 383 18.33 -1.50 -1.92
CA THR A 383 18.18 -2.56 -0.94
C THR A 383 17.04 -2.22 0.01
N ASP A 384 16.51 -3.21 0.71
CA ASP A 384 15.61 -2.99 1.85
C ASP A 384 16.43 -3.11 3.14
N TYR A 385 16.96 -1.96 3.63
CA TYR A 385 17.84 -1.93 4.80
C TYR A 385 19.04 -2.89 4.67
N GLY A 386 19.69 -2.86 3.50
CA GLY A 386 20.83 -3.73 3.17
C GLY A 386 20.43 -5.12 2.64
N ASN A 387 19.18 -5.55 2.74
CA ASN A 387 18.71 -6.79 2.15
C ASN A 387 18.43 -6.61 0.65
N LEU A 388 18.75 -7.62 -0.15
CA LEU A 388 18.55 -7.58 -1.58
C LEU A 388 17.06 -7.48 -1.93
N ILE A 389 16.74 -6.66 -2.93
CA ILE A 389 15.41 -6.60 -3.51
C ILE A 389 15.40 -7.51 -4.75
N ARG A 390 14.49 -8.46 -4.77
CA ARG A 390 14.25 -9.28 -5.94
C ARG A 390 13.16 -8.65 -6.79
N TYR A 391 13.50 -8.36 -8.04
CA TYR A 391 12.57 -7.88 -9.04
C TYR A 391 12.16 -9.05 -9.94
N ASP A 392 10.86 -9.19 -10.20
CA ASP A 392 10.33 -10.32 -10.96
C ASP A 392 9.15 -9.85 -11.82
N PHE A 393 9.16 -10.17 -13.12
CA PHE A 393 8.02 -9.90 -13.98
C PHE A 393 7.85 -11.01 -15.01
N SER A 394 6.62 -11.19 -15.45
CA SER A 394 6.34 -12.10 -16.56
C SER A 394 5.46 -11.42 -17.61
N LEU A 395 5.66 -11.85 -18.84
CA LEU A 395 4.93 -11.33 -19.99
C LEU A 395 3.61 -12.08 -20.20
N PRO A 396 2.67 -11.48 -20.93
CA PRO A 396 1.48 -12.19 -21.35
C PRO A 396 1.84 -13.48 -22.11
N PRO A 397 1.03 -14.56 -21.99
CA PRO A 397 1.27 -15.80 -22.72
C PRO A 397 1.24 -15.59 -24.24
N ILE A 398 2.20 -16.16 -24.94
CA ILE A 398 2.30 -16.10 -26.39
C ILE A 398 1.77 -17.41 -26.96
N SER A 399 0.76 -17.33 -27.82
CA SER A 399 0.18 -18.49 -28.49
C SER A 399 -0.15 -18.19 -29.96
N SER A 400 -0.27 -19.23 -30.77
CA SER A 400 -0.76 -19.17 -32.16
C SER A 400 -2.00 -20.07 -32.34
N GLY A 401 -2.89 -20.09 -31.35
CA GLY A 401 -4.01 -21.00 -31.33
C GLY A 401 -3.53 -22.45 -31.16
N THR A 402 -3.83 -23.29 -32.12
CA THR A 402 -3.44 -24.73 -32.12
C THR A 402 -2.13 -25.02 -32.87
N LYS A 403 -1.51 -24.02 -33.49
CA LYS A 403 -0.30 -24.19 -34.26
C LYS A 403 0.95 -24.20 -33.38
N GLU A 404 1.93 -25.04 -33.78
CA GLU A 404 3.24 -25.05 -33.14
C GLU A 404 4.01 -23.77 -33.48
N ILE A 405 4.61 -23.14 -32.48
CA ILE A 405 5.47 -21.97 -32.60
C ILE A 405 6.90 -22.41 -32.33
N PHE A 406 7.83 -22.09 -33.26
CA PHE A 406 9.27 -22.25 -33.06
C PHE A 406 9.86 -20.91 -32.60
N TYR A 407 10.35 -20.86 -31.33
CA TYR A 407 10.96 -19.69 -30.73
C TYR A 407 12.46 -19.69 -30.99
N ARG A 408 12.92 -18.87 -31.90
CA ARG A 408 14.35 -18.79 -32.28
C ARG A 408 15.15 -18.01 -31.24
N TYR A 409 14.63 -16.83 -30.86
CA TYR A 409 15.26 -15.96 -29.90
C TYR A 409 14.23 -15.04 -29.21
N PHE A 410 14.65 -14.53 -28.08
CA PHE A 410 13.98 -13.47 -27.34
C PHE A 410 14.94 -12.28 -27.20
N LEU A 411 14.43 -11.03 -27.36
CA LEU A 411 15.17 -9.80 -27.17
C LEU A 411 14.50 -8.99 -26.07
N LEU A 412 15.31 -8.43 -25.17
CA LEU A 412 14.85 -7.51 -24.14
C LEU A 412 15.71 -6.25 -24.21
N GLU A 413 15.07 -5.12 -24.48
CA GLU A 413 15.71 -3.81 -24.41
C GLU A 413 15.63 -3.28 -23.00
N VAL A 414 16.77 -2.90 -22.46
CA VAL A 414 16.95 -2.38 -21.11
C VAL A 414 17.74 -1.09 -21.16
N GLU A 415 17.57 -0.22 -20.18
CA GLU A 415 18.48 0.91 -19.97
C GLU A 415 19.80 0.34 -19.43
N ALA A 416 20.76 0.14 -20.31
CA ALA A 416 22.06 -0.45 -19.99
C ALA A 416 23.03 0.55 -19.37
N GLY A 417 24.14 0.06 -18.78
CA GLY A 417 25.21 0.91 -18.26
C GLY A 417 24.92 1.60 -16.95
N LEU A 418 23.91 1.16 -16.21
CA LEU A 418 23.48 1.71 -14.92
C LEU A 418 24.10 0.99 -13.70
N ALA A 419 25.14 0.16 -13.93
CA ALA A 419 25.84 -0.51 -12.85
C ALA A 419 26.43 0.51 -11.85
N THR A 420 26.25 0.24 -10.57
CA THR A 420 26.86 1.01 -9.47
C THR A 420 28.05 0.19 -8.97
N GLY A 421 29.27 0.56 -9.37
CA GLY A 421 30.49 -0.18 -9.06
C GLY A 421 31.02 -1.01 -10.24
N ASP A 422 31.87 -1.99 -9.92
CA ASP A 422 32.56 -2.82 -10.92
C ASP A 422 31.74 -4.06 -11.35
N ASP A 423 30.63 -4.33 -10.69
CA ASP A 423 29.77 -5.47 -10.99
C ASP A 423 28.70 -5.14 -12.04
N GLU A 424 28.68 -5.93 -13.09
CA GLU A 424 27.64 -5.87 -14.12
C GLU A 424 26.29 -6.29 -13.55
N LEU A 425 25.23 -5.48 -13.80
CA LEU A 425 23.86 -5.89 -13.56
C LEU A 425 23.44 -6.96 -14.54
N ASP A 426 22.58 -7.86 -14.15
CA ASP A 426 22.11 -8.94 -15.00
C ASP A 426 20.61 -9.15 -14.92
N VAL A 427 20.09 -9.83 -15.96
CA VAL A 427 18.70 -10.29 -16.06
C VAL A 427 18.71 -11.77 -16.34
N GLU A 428 18.01 -12.51 -15.52
CA GLU A 428 17.74 -13.94 -15.72
C GLU A 428 16.39 -14.11 -16.42
N MET A 429 16.33 -14.98 -17.42
CA MET A 429 15.11 -15.34 -18.14
C MET A 429 14.83 -16.84 -17.99
N ASN A 430 13.57 -17.17 -17.75
CA ASN A 430 13.01 -18.51 -17.80
C ASN A 430 11.69 -18.50 -18.59
N TYR A 431 11.16 -19.66 -18.95
CA TYR A 431 9.86 -19.76 -19.59
C TYR A 431 9.11 -21.04 -19.18
N SER A 432 7.81 -20.97 -19.30
CA SER A 432 6.88 -22.08 -19.06
C SER A 432 5.96 -22.26 -20.25
N ASP A 433 5.73 -23.51 -20.66
CA ASP A 433 4.81 -23.86 -21.75
C ASP A 433 3.39 -24.22 -21.26
N ASP A 434 3.17 -24.18 -19.95
CA ASP A 434 1.87 -24.45 -19.32
C ASP A 434 1.43 -23.33 -18.36
N GLY A 435 2.28 -22.31 -18.18
CA GLY A 435 2.07 -21.22 -17.23
C GLY A 435 2.17 -21.62 -15.75
N LYS A 436 2.41 -22.90 -15.45
CA LYS A 436 2.43 -23.46 -14.10
C LYS A 436 3.84 -23.71 -13.59
N VAL A 437 4.66 -24.38 -14.39
CA VAL A 437 6.00 -24.82 -14.01
C VAL A 437 7.05 -24.01 -14.74
N PHE A 438 7.90 -23.34 -13.99
CA PHE A 438 9.13 -22.71 -14.47
C PHE A 438 10.30 -23.55 -13.96
N PRO A 439 10.99 -24.34 -14.81
CA PRO A 439 12.05 -25.24 -14.36
C PRO A 439 13.17 -24.50 -13.62
N ASP A 440 13.59 -24.99 -12.46
CA ASP A 440 14.65 -24.34 -11.66
C ASP A 440 15.98 -24.23 -12.42
N ASN A 441 16.30 -25.20 -13.25
CA ASN A 441 17.49 -25.21 -14.11
C ASN A 441 17.29 -24.47 -15.46
N GLY A 442 16.14 -23.86 -15.67
CA GLY A 442 15.78 -23.13 -16.90
C GLY A 442 16.24 -21.69 -16.94
N TRP A 443 16.74 -21.14 -15.83
CA TRP A 443 17.20 -19.76 -15.75
C TRP A 443 18.47 -19.53 -16.58
N ARG A 444 18.43 -18.49 -17.41
CA ARG A 444 19.51 -18.11 -18.33
C ARG A 444 19.84 -16.64 -18.14
N THR A 445 21.04 -16.35 -17.66
CA THR A 445 21.51 -15.01 -17.31
C THR A 445 22.06 -14.26 -18.54
N ARG A 446 21.82 -12.94 -18.60
CA ARG A 446 22.44 -11.99 -19.53
C ARG A 446 22.81 -10.72 -18.79
N GLY A 447 24.06 -10.29 -18.94
CA GLY A 447 24.57 -9.05 -18.38
C GLY A 447 24.07 -7.83 -19.14
N MET A 448 23.80 -6.76 -18.39
CA MET A 448 23.31 -5.47 -18.90
C MET A 448 24.42 -4.50 -19.33
N GLY A 449 25.68 -4.90 -19.21
CA GLY A 449 26.85 -4.05 -19.49
C GLY A 449 27.38 -3.34 -18.23
N LEU A 450 28.67 -3.06 -18.29
CA LEU A 450 29.35 -2.26 -17.30
C LEU A 450 28.91 -0.78 -17.39
N LYS A 451 29.27 0.01 -16.39
CA LYS A 451 29.02 1.45 -16.40
C LYS A 451 29.60 2.10 -17.66
N GLY A 452 28.76 2.79 -18.45
CA GLY A 452 29.16 3.43 -19.70
C GLY A 452 28.87 2.61 -20.98
N GLU A 453 28.44 1.36 -20.87
CA GLU A 453 28.03 0.53 -22.01
C GLU A 453 26.52 0.68 -22.28
N TYR A 454 26.10 1.77 -22.93
CA TYR A 454 24.68 2.15 -23.05
C TYR A 454 23.90 1.47 -24.19
N GLN A 455 24.57 0.81 -25.13
CA GLN A 455 23.92 0.24 -26.31
C GLN A 455 23.88 -1.28 -26.21
N ARG A 456 22.98 -1.84 -25.39
CA ARG A 456 22.90 -3.28 -25.22
C ARG A 456 21.45 -3.77 -25.24
N ILE A 457 21.17 -4.72 -26.12
CA ILE A 457 19.93 -5.49 -26.15
C ILE A 457 20.26 -6.90 -25.70
N LEU A 458 19.57 -7.36 -24.66
CA LEU A 458 19.76 -8.70 -24.13
C LEU A 458 19.13 -9.73 -25.07
N ARG A 459 19.87 -10.80 -25.39
CA ARG A 459 19.40 -11.83 -26.33
C ARG A 459 19.54 -13.23 -25.74
N TRP A 460 18.43 -13.96 -25.77
CA TRP A 460 18.40 -15.40 -25.51
C TRP A 460 18.02 -16.14 -26.78
N SER A 461 18.78 -17.17 -27.15
CA SER A 461 18.57 -17.96 -28.35
C SER A 461 18.29 -19.44 -28.01
N ASN A 462 17.85 -20.23 -28.98
CA ASN A 462 17.58 -21.66 -28.84
C ASN A 462 16.50 -21.95 -27.79
N LEU A 463 15.32 -21.35 -27.97
CA LEU A 463 14.22 -21.44 -27.01
C LEU A 463 13.26 -22.60 -27.32
N GLY A 464 13.53 -23.37 -28.40
CA GLY A 464 12.72 -24.53 -28.75
C GLY A 464 11.36 -24.19 -29.32
N ARG A 465 10.41 -25.12 -29.20
CA ARG A 465 9.05 -24.97 -29.74
C ARG A 465 8.00 -25.28 -28.68
N SER A 466 6.81 -24.74 -28.89
CA SER A 466 5.65 -25.01 -28.06
C SER A 466 4.38 -25.04 -28.93
N ARG A 467 3.44 -25.92 -28.57
CA ARG A 467 2.05 -25.92 -29.09
C ARG A 467 1.08 -25.26 -28.12
N THR A 468 1.51 -25.09 -26.88
CA THR A 468 0.75 -24.45 -25.81
C THR A 468 1.22 -23.01 -25.62
N PRO A 469 0.42 -22.15 -24.99
CA PRO A 469 0.83 -20.78 -24.67
C PRO A 469 2.11 -20.76 -23.83
N ARG A 470 3.12 -20.03 -24.30
CA ARG A 470 4.39 -19.86 -23.57
C ARG A 470 4.43 -18.54 -22.84
N THR A 471 4.74 -18.60 -21.54
CA THR A 471 4.95 -17.43 -20.68
C THR A 471 6.44 -17.27 -20.40
N PHE A 472 7.00 -16.09 -20.68
CA PHE A 472 8.36 -15.72 -20.32
C PHE A 472 8.36 -14.97 -18.99
N ARG A 473 9.31 -15.32 -18.14
CA ARG A 473 9.50 -14.72 -16.81
C ARG A 473 10.95 -14.25 -16.67
N PHE A 474 11.11 -13.08 -16.06
CA PHE A 474 12.39 -12.42 -15.87
C PHE A 474 12.60 -12.11 -14.40
N ARG A 475 13.85 -12.27 -13.95
CA ARG A 475 14.27 -12.02 -12.58
C ARG A 475 15.54 -11.20 -12.55
N MET A 476 15.64 -10.31 -11.59
CA MET A 476 16.83 -9.50 -11.31
C MET A 476 17.02 -9.48 -9.80
N THR A 477 18.24 -9.78 -9.33
CA THR A 477 18.54 -9.95 -7.89
C THR A 477 19.68 -9.07 -7.40
N LYS A 478 20.48 -8.52 -8.29
CA LYS A 478 21.55 -7.59 -7.91
C LYS A 478 21.03 -6.22 -7.53
N PRO A 479 21.64 -5.55 -6.55
CA PRO A 479 21.25 -4.20 -6.18
C PRO A 479 21.55 -3.22 -7.30
N GLY A 480 20.52 -2.68 -7.94
CA GLY A 480 20.69 -1.76 -9.06
C GLY A 480 19.36 -1.18 -9.55
N LYS A 481 19.47 -0.14 -10.36
CA LYS A 481 18.33 0.42 -11.08
C LYS A 481 18.11 -0.39 -12.35
N TYR A 482 16.93 -0.97 -12.50
CA TYR A 482 16.52 -1.63 -13.72
C TYR A 482 15.41 -0.84 -14.39
N VAL A 483 15.55 -0.63 -15.69
CA VAL A 483 14.51 -0.06 -16.55
C VAL A 483 14.35 -0.99 -17.74
N ILE A 484 13.18 -1.60 -17.88
CA ILE A 484 12.84 -2.47 -18.99
C ILE A 484 12.03 -1.66 -19.99
N ILE A 485 12.50 -1.58 -21.22
CA ILE A 485 11.95 -0.65 -22.22
C ILE A 485 11.00 -1.37 -23.19
N ARG A 486 11.47 -2.47 -23.83
CA ARG A 486 10.71 -3.24 -24.83
C ARG A 486 11.13 -4.69 -24.88
N ALA A 487 10.25 -5.52 -25.37
CA ALA A 487 10.51 -6.95 -25.58
C ALA A 487 10.09 -7.40 -26.99
N TRP A 488 10.87 -8.28 -27.58
CA TRP A 488 10.54 -8.91 -28.85
C TRP A 488 10.83 -10.40 -28.86
N VAL A 489 10.09 -11.12 -29.66
CA VAL A 489 10.31 -12.53 -29.92
C VAL A 489 10.50 -12.77 -31.40
N GLY A 490 11.53 -13.52 -31.75
CA GLY A 490 11.72 -14.06 -33.09
C GLY A 490 11.11 -15.45 -33.19
N VAL A 491 9.99 -15.56 -33.91
CA VAL A 491 9.23 -16.81 -34.04
C VAL A 491 9.09 -17.18 -35.51
N ASP A 492 9.14 -18.49 -35.79
CA ASP A 492 8.67 -19.08 -37.06
C ASP A 492 7.30 -19.67 -36.79
N GLY A 493 6.29 -19.22 -37.50
CA GLY A 493 4.99 -19.85 -37.56
C GLY A 493 4.78 -20.43 -38.93
N ASN A 494 4.39 -21.67 -38.99
CA ASN A 494 3.85 -22.28 -40.21
C ASN A 494 2.40 -21.89 -40.38
#